data_d17c743167eed57d1138661a705d8445
#
_entry.id   d17c743167eed57d1138661a705d8445
#
_cell.length_a   1.000
_cell.length_b   1.000
_cell.length_c   1.000
_cell.angle_alpha   90.00
_cell.angle_beta   90.00
_cell.angle_gamma   90.00
#
_symmetry.space_group_name_H-M   'P 1'
#
loop_
_entity.id
_entity.type
_entity.pdbx_description
1 polymer ?
#
loop_
_entity_poly.entity_id
_entity_poly.type
_entity_poly.pdbx_seq_one_letter_code
_entity_poly.pdbx_strand_id
1 'polypeptide(L)'
;MTNRNFDEWLSKFRPSISSYDYYIDFEKVIKNVDEIKVELNILNSLIGSKNIEDEFEKVVTRYPETLKCIPLLLAVRRNEIYAQDEDGAFLYNFKTMNYAVEQYKVFMRKTGLFDMIANHLVNNLVDYALGIETGLDSNGRKNRGGHQMEDLVEKYIVAAGFKKNENYFKEMYLKDIETKWNIDLSALSNQGKAAKRFDFVIKTDKMIYAIETNFYGGGGSKLNETARSYKMLSQEADTIDGFTFVWFTDGIGWKSARGNLRETFEVMDTIYSIDDMENRVIEKLTK
;
A
#
# COMPACT_ATOMS: atom_id res chain seq x y z
N MET A 1 34.91 11.19 -6.72
CA MET A 1 33.87 11.32 -7.76
C MET A 1 33.96 10.11 -8.68
N THR A 2 33.04 9.20 -8.59
CA THR A 2 32.94 8.08 -9.52
C THR A 2 32.58 8.63 -10.91
N ASN A 3 33.31 8.24 -11.94
CA ASN A 3 33.10 8.70 -13.34
C ASN A 3 31.85 8.01 -13.94
N ARG A 4 30.67 8.15 -13.25
CA ARG A 4 29.40 7.53 -13.65
C ARG A 4 28.70 8.43 -14.66
N ASN A 5 28.23 7.84 -15.77
CA ASN A 5 27.46 8.57 -16.79
C ASN A 5 25.99 8.59 -16.40
N PHE A 6 25.43 9.77 -16.14
CA PHE A 6 24.04 9.96 -15.75
C PHE A 6 23.05 9.42 -16.79
N ASP A 7 23.30 9.65 -18.07
CA ASP A 7 22.36 9.29 -19.13
C ASP A 7 22.33 7.76 -19.37
N GLU A 8 23.49 7.12 -19.26
CA GLU A 8 23.59 5.67 -19.26
C GLU A 8 22.88 5.07 -18.04
N TRP A 9 23.13 5.62 -16.84
CA TRP A 9 22.49 5.20 -15.61
C TRP A 9 20.95 5.31 -15.67
N LEU A 10 20.43 6.50 -16.08
CA LEU A 10 18.98 6.71 -16.23
C LEU A 10 18.36 5.84 -17.32
N SER A 11 19.12 5.46 -18.35
CA SER A 11 18.61 4.60 -19.44
C SER A 11 18.23 3.20 -18.98
N LYS A 12 18.80 2.74 -17.87
CA LYS A 12 18.55 1.41 -17.27
C LYS A 12 17.35 1.39 -16.33
N PHE A 13 16.71 2.53 -16.07
CA PHE A 13 15.56 2.62 -15.18
C PHE A 13 14.36 1.85 -15.73
N ARG A 14 13.70 1.12 -14.85
CA ARG A 14 12.65 0.16 -15.18
C ARG A 14 11.28 0.81 -15.30
N PRO A 15 10.41 0.31 -16.18
CA PRO A 15 9.02 0.79 -16.29
C PRO A 15 8.17 0.34 -15.10
N SER A 16 8.51 -0.79 -14.46
CA SER A 16 7.79 -1.38 -13.33
C SER A 16 8.68 -2.32 -12.54
N ILE A 17 8.39 -2.46 -11.24
CA ILE A 17 8.95 -3.49 -10.36
C ILE A 17 7.86 -4.42 -9.83
N SER A 18 6.65 -4.35 -10.40
CA SER A 18 5.52 -5.15 -9.98
C SER A 18 5.78 -6.64 -10.27
N SER A 19 5.76 -7.46 -9.23
CA SER A 19 5.72 -8.92 -9.33
C SER A 19 4.32 -9.40 -9.74
N TYR A 20 4.15 -10.69 -9.98
CA TYR A 20 2.84 -11.28 -10.28
C TYR A 20 1.84 -11.09 -9.12
N ASP A 21 2.31 -11.08 -7.88
CA ASP A 21 1.52 -10.89 -6.66
C ASP A 21 0.99 -9.45 -6.49
N TYR A 22 1.47 -8.53 -7.32
CA TYR A 22 1.01 -7.13 -7.31
C TYR A 22 -0.44 -6.99 -7.71
N TYR A 23 -0.95 -7.84 -8.62
CA TYR A 23 -2.27 -7.64 -9.24
C TYR A 23 -3.40 -8.00 -8.28
N ILE A 24 -3.98 -9.17 -8.39
CA ILE A 24 -5.10 -9.62 -7.57
C ILE A 24 -4.66 -10.85 -6.76
N ASP A 25 -4.89 -10.81 -5.46
CA ASP A 25 -4.76 -11.98 -4.59
C ASP A 25 -6.04 -12.82 -4.69
N PHE A 26 -6.11 -13.67 -5.72
CA PHE A 26 -7.28 -14.51 -5.95
C PHE A 26 -7.52 -15.53 -4.83
N GLU A 27 -6.49 -16.02 -4.14
CA GLU A 27 -6.68 -16.93 -3.00
C GLU A 27 -7.45 -16.23 -1.89
N LYS A 28 -7.06 -15.02 -1.54
CA LYS A 28 -7.74 -14.19 -0.55
C LYS A 28 -9.16 -13.82 -0.99
N VAL A 29 -9.35 -13.42 -2.24
CA VAL A 29 -10.65 -13.05 -2.81
C VAL A 29 -11.61 -14.24 -2.75
N ILE A 30 -11.19 -15.41 -3.19
CA ILE A 30 -11.98 -16.63 -3.17
C ILE A 30 -12.32 -17.02 -1.73
N LYS A 31 -11.32 -17.02 -0.83
CA LYS A 31 -11.54 -17.34 0.58
C LYS A 31 -12.60 -16.44 1.22
N ASN A 32 -12.53 -15.12 1.01
CA ASN A 32 -13.49 -14.18 1.57
C ASN A 32 -14.92 -14.45 1.09
N VAL A 33 -15.09 -14.83 -0.18
CA VAL A 33 -16.43 -15.16 -0.72
C VAL A 33 -16.90 -16.53 -0.25
N ASP A 34 -16.02 -17.52 -0.14
CA ASP A 34 -16.38 -18.86 0.33
C ASP A 34 -16.89 -18.85 1.79
N GLU A 35 -16.43 -17.92 2.63
CA GLU A 35 -16.92 -17.75 4.02
C GLU A 35 -18.39 -17.36 4.12
N ILE A 36 -18.99 -16.81 3.05
CA ILE A 36 -20.39 -16.35 3.00
C ILE A 36 -21.16 -16.91 1.82
N LYS A 37 -20.61 -17.87 1.10
CA LYS A 37 -21.16 -18.44 -0.12
C LYS A 37 -22.51 -19.11 0.07
N VAL A 38 -22.70 -19.79 1.20
CA VAL A 38 -23.97 -20.47 1.51
C VAL A 38 -25.08 -19.44 1.67
N GLU A 39 -24.85 -18.40 2.42
CA GLU A 39 -25.81 -17.33 2.68
C GLU A 39 -26.10 -16.51 1.41
N LEU A 40 -25.10 -16.26 0.58
CA LEU A 40 -25.29 -15.64 -0.74
C LEU A 40 -26.18 -16.52 -1.64
N ASN A 41 -26.02 -17.84 -1.62
CA ASN A 41 -26.89 -18.75 -2.37
C ASN A 41 -28.33 -18.76 -1.85
N ILE A 42 -28.54 -18.59 -0.55
CA ILE A 42 -29.88 -18.42 0.01
C ILE A 42 -30.48 -17.10 -0.51
N LEU A 43 -29.73 -16.01 -0.50
CA LEU A 43 -30.17 -14.70 -1.03
C LEU A 43 -30.42 -14.72 -2.55
N ASN A 44 -29.82 -15.63 -3.32
CA ASN A 44 -30.09 -15.80 -4.74
C ASN A 44 -31.56 -16.11 -5.02
N SER A 45 -32.30 -16.66 -4.04
CA SER A 45 -33.74 -16.90 -4.17
C SER A 45 -34.58 -15.63 -4.37
N LEU A 46 -34.01 -14.48 -4.04
CA LEU A 46 -34.64 -13.16 -4.18
C LEU A 46 -34.47 -12.55 -5.59
N ILE A 47 -33.60 -13.14 -6.42
CA ILE A 47 -33.33 -12.61 -7.77
C ILE A 47 -34.59 -12.73 -8.64
N GLY A 48 -35.01 -11.58 -9.19
CA GLY A 48 -36.22 -11.52 -10.05
C GLY A 48 -37.55 -11.59 -9.28
N SER A 49 -37.51 -11.48 -7.94
CA SER A 49 -38.71 -11.45 -7.13
C SER A 49 -39.60 -10.26 -7.46
N LYS A 50 -40.89 -10.49 -7.62
CA LYS A 50 -41.91 -9.44 -7.79
C LYS A 50 -42.36 -8.85 -6.46
N ASN A 51 -42.14 -9.57 -5.35
CA ASN A 51 -42.51 -9.16 -3.98
C ASN A 51 -41.25 -9.18 -3.10
N ILE A 52 -40.20 -8.53 -3.56
CA ILE A 52 -38.84 -8.60 -2.99
C ILE A 52 -38.81 -8.32 -1.48
N GLU A 53 -39.59 -7.36 -0.99
CA GLU A 53 -39.61 -6.98 0.42
C GLU A 53 -40.21 -8.05 1.34
N ASP A 54 -41.31 -8.66 0.93
CA ASP A 54 -41.96 -9.73 1.69
C ASP A 54 -41.12 -11.04 1.65
N GLU A 55 -40.48 -11.29 0.51
CA GLU A 55 -39.60 -12.44 0.36
C GLU A 55 -38.32 -12.27 1.14
N PHE A 56 -37.73 -11.06 1.14
CA PHE A 56 -36.58 -10.72 1.97
C PHE A 56 -36.89 -10.93 3.46
N GLU A 57 -38.02 -10.42 3.94
CA GLU A 57 -38.45 -10.62 5.33
C GLU A 57 -38.54 -12.09 5.70
N LYS A 58 -39.12 -12.93 4.83
CA LYS A 58 -39.19 -14.39 5.04
C LYS A 58 -37.80 -15.01 5.08
N VAL A 59 -36.90 -14.60 4.19
CA VAL A 59 -35.54 -15.12 4.13
C VAL A 59 -34.77 -14.75 5.39
N VAL A 60 -34.73 -13.46 5.80
CA VAL A 60 -33.95 -13.05 6.97
C VAL A 60 -34.54 -13.51 8.30
N THR A 61 -35.86 -13.73 8.36
CA THR A 61 -36.51 -14.33 9.53
C THR A 61 -36.16 -15.80 9.68
N ARG A 62 -36.07 -16.54 8.58
CA ARG A 62 -35.73 -17.96 8.59
C ARG A 62 -34.21 -18.21 8.64
N TYR A 63 -33.43 -17.34 8.03
CA TYR A 63 -31.99 -17.45 7.87
C TYR A 63 -31.32 -16.08 8.22
N PRO A 64 -31.34 -15.67 9.49
CA PRO A 64 -30.84 -14.34 9.91
C PRO A 64 -29.35 -14.14 9.59
N GLU A 65 -28.58 -15.22 9.49
CA GLU A 65 -27.18 -15.21 9.11
C GLU A 65 -26.92 -14.65 7.69
N THR A 66 -27.95 -14.62 6.83
CA THR A 66 -27.84 -14.04 5.48
C THR A 66 -27.57 -12.54 5.50
N LEU A 67 -27.94 -11.84 6.56
CA LEU A 67 -27.71 -10.40 6.70
C LEU A 67 -26.23 -10.03 6.63
N LYS A 68 -25.33 -10.89 7.11
CA LYS A 68 -23.88 -10.63 7.07
C LYS A 68 -23.33 -10.41 5.66
N CYS A 69 -24.05 -10.88 4.62
CA CYS A 69 -23.67 -10.71 3.22
C CYS A 69 -23.95 -9.29 2.70
N ILE A 70 -24.95 -8.60 3.25
CA ILE A 70 -25.44 -7.32 2.73
C ILE A 70 -24.35 -6.24 2.63
N PRO A 71 -23.49 -6.03 3.65
CA PRO A 71 -22.41 -5.05 3.54
C PRO A 71 -21.50 -5.27 2.34
N LEU A 72 -21.13 -6.54 2.07
CA LEU A 72 -20.27 -6.85 0.93
C LEU A 72 -20.91 -6.48 -0.41
N LEU A 73 -22.24 -6.67 -0.55
CA LEU A 73 -22.95 -6.26 -1.79
C LEU A 73 -22.87 -4.75 -2.05
N LEU A 74 -22.50 -3.94 -1.04
CA LEU A 74 -22.22 -2.51 -1.12
C LEU A 74 -20.70 -2.21 -1.07
N ALA A 75 -19.85 -3.19 -1.33
CA ALA A 75 -18.40 -3.07 -1.25
C ALA A 75 -17.86 -2.66 0.15
N VAL A 76 -18.57 -3.00 1.22
CA VAL A 76 -18.19 -2.75 2.62
C VAL A 76 -17.84 -4.06 3.30
N ARG A 77 -16.63 -4.18 3.88
CA ARG A 77 -16.18 -5.39 4.60
C ARG A 77 -16.54 -5.40 6.10
N ARG A 78 -17.06 -4.29 6.62
CA ARG A 78 -17.48 -4.18 8.02
C ARG A 78 -18.92 -4.62 8.17
N ASN A 79 -19.24 -5.28 9.30
CA ASN A 79 -20.61 -5.69 9.62
C ASN A 79 -21.50 -4.55 10.11
N GLU A 80 -20.96 -3.35 10.31
CA GLU A 80 -21.71 -2.18 10.75
C GLU A 80 -21.63 -1.09 9.68
N ILE A 81 -22.78 -0.55 9.33
CA ILE A 81 -22.93 0.55 8.37
C ILE A 81 -23.73 1.67 9.02
N TYR A 82 -23.16 2.87 9.02
CA TYR A 82 -23.83 4.10 9.39
C TYR A 82 -24.50 4.69 8.15
N ALA A 83 -25.77 4.99 8.25
CA ALA A 83 -26.55 5.68 7.21
C ALA A 83 -27.29 6.86 7.83
N GLN A 84 -27.34 7.98 7.12
CA GLN A 84 -28.02 9.18 7.54
C GLN A 84 -28.79 9.80 6.37
N ASP A 85 -30.00 10.22 6.63
CA ASP A 85 -30.88 10.94 5.71
C ASP A 85 -31.79 11.92 6.47
N GLU A 86 -32.88 12.38 5.84
CA GLU A 86 -33.91 13.26 6.45
C GLU A 86 -34.70 12.60 7.59
N ASP A 87 -34.78 11.23 7.59
CA ASP A 87 -35.52 10.50 8.63
C ASP A 87 -34.64 10.25 9.87
N GLY A 88 -33.34 10.51 9.80
CA GLY A 88 -32.39 10.40 10.91
C GLY A 88 -31.12 9.68 10.59
N ALA A 89 -30.41 9.27 11.67
CA ALA A 89 -29.14 8.59 11.62
C ALA A 89 -29.28 7.19 12.24
N PHE A 90 -28.82 6.18 11.51
CA PHE A 90 -28.97 4.79 11.88
C PHE A 90 -27.65 4.04 11.76
N LEU A 91 -27.28 3.32 12.81
CA LEU A 91 -26.12 2.41 12.78
C LEU A 91 -26.66 0.97 12.68
N TYR A 92 -26.64 0.42 11.47
CA TYR A 92 -27.08 -0.96 11.21
C TYR A 92 -25.98 -1.96 11.57
N ASN A 93 -26.34 -3.03 12.28
CA ASN A 93 -25.49 -4.16 12.52
C ASN A 93 -26.00 -5.37 11.72
N PHE A 94 -25.18 -5.85 10.79
CA PHE A 94 -25.54 -6.97 9.88
C PHE A 94 -25.06 -8.34 10.39
N LYS A 95 -24.33 -8.38 11.50
CA LYS A 95 -23.97 -9.63 12.17
C LYS A 95 -25.06 -10.08 13.14
N THR A 96 -25.68 -9.10 13.81
CA THR A 96 -26.77 -9.31 14.76
C THR A 96 -27.74 -8.16 14.59
N MET A 97 -28.99 -8.46 14.19
CA MET A 97 -30.01 -7.43 14.01
C MET A 97 -30.17 -6.58 15.27
N ASN A 98 -30.05 -5.27 15.13
CA ASN A 98 -30.27 -4.27 16.17
C ASN A 98 -31.51 -3.40 15.93
N TYR A 99 -32.21 -3.62 14.83
CA TYR A 99 -33.49 -3.03 14.48
C TYR A 99 -34.48 -4.10 14.03
N ALA A 100 -35.76 -3.76 13.95
CA ALA A 100 -36.77 -4.62 13.33
C ALA A 100 -36.46 -4.81 11.83
N VAL A 101 -36.95 -5.93 11.25
CA VAL A 101 -36.73 -6.26 9.84
C VAL A 101 -37.16 -5.13 8.90
N GLU A 102 -38.25 -4.43 9.25
CA GLU A 102 -38.72 -3.30 8.46
C GLU A 102 -37.67 -2.21 8.25
N GLN A 103 -36.82 -1.95 9.25
CA GLN A 103 -35.74 -0.97 9.11
C GLN A 103 -34.63 -1.47 8.15
N TYR A 104 -34.36 -2.78 8.12
CA TYR A 104 -33.46 -3.36 7.14
C TYR A 104 -34.06 -3.35 5.72
N LYS A 105 -35.40 -3.49 5.57
CA LYS A 105 -36.06 -3.30 4.26
C LYS A 105 -35.89 -1.86 3.78
N VAL A 106 -36.02 -0.85 4.67
CA VAL A 106 -35.73 0.55 4.36
C VAL A 106 -34.29 0.71 3.86
N PHE A 107 -33.33 0.10 4.56
CA PHE A 107 -31.93 0.13 4.15
C PHE A 107 -31.72 -0.46 2.75
N MET A 108 -32.26 -1.64 2.49
CA MET A 108 -32.16 -2.34 1.20
C MET A 108 -32.78 -1.52 0.06
N ARG A 109 -33.91 -0.86 0.33
CA ARG A 109 -34.61 0.02 -0.64
C ARG A 109 -33.81 1.29 -0.91
N LYS A 110 -33.40 2.02 0.13
CA LYS A 110 -32.69 3.31 0.00
C LYS A 110 -31.29 3.15 -0.60
N THR A 111 -30.63 1.99 -0.42
CA THR A 111 -29.34 1.67 -1.06
C THR A 111 -29.47 1.18 -2.50
N GLY A 112 -30.69 0.89 -2.99
CA GLY A 112 -30.94 0.36 -4.33
C GLY A 112 -30.67 -1.15 -4.47
N LEU A 113 -30.35 -1.86 -3.37
CA LEU A 113 -30.06 -3.29 -3.42
C LEU A 113 -31.30 -4.09 -3.85
N PHE A 114 -32.51 -3.72 -3.41
CA PHE A 114 -33.73 -4.36 -3.86
C PHE A 114 -33.92 -4.22 -5.37
N ASP A 115 -33.72 -3.02 -5.93
CA ASP A 115 -33.85 -2.80 -7.37
C ASP A 115 -32.83 -3.62 -8.16
N MET A 116 -31.59 -3.69 -7.68
CA MET A 116 -30.54 -4.48 -8.31
C MET A 116 -30.90 -5.98 -8.37
N ILE A 117 -31.43 -6.53 -7.28
CA ILE A 117 -31.76 -7.94 -7.16
C ILE A 117 -33.08 -8.27 -7.91
N ALA A 118 -34.14 -7.48 -7.70
CA ALA A 118 -35.46 -7.72 -8.29
C ALA A 118 -35.46 -7.59 -9.83
N ASN A 119 -34.69 -6.64 -10.38
CA ASN A 119 -34.68 -6.36 -11.81
C ASN A 119 -33.64 -7.18 -12.60
N HIS A 120 -33.11 -8.26 -12.06
CA HIS A 120 -32.09 -9.09 -12.71
C HIS A 120 -30.84 -8.34 -13.20
N LEU A 121 -30.43 -7.26 -12.53
CA LEU A 121 -29.18 -6.59 -12.83
C LEU A 121 -27.99 -7.47 -12.45
N VAL A 122 -28.22 -8.44 -11.58
CA VAL A 122 -27.32 -9.55 -11.25
C VAL A 122 -28.07 -10.88 -11.40
N ASN A 123 -27.37 -11.92 -11.84
CA ASN A 123 -27.93 -13.26 -12.01
C ASN A 123 -27.43 -14.24 -10.93
N ASN A 124 -26.37 -13.89 -10.21
CA ASN A 124 -25.77 -14.68 -9.15
C ASN A 124 -25.05 -13.75 -8.16
N LEU A 125 -25.43 -13.75 -6.91
CA LEU A 125 -24.82 -12.92 -5.87
C LEU A 125 -23.43 -13.42 -5.46
N VAL A 126 -23.10 -14.70 -5.66
CA VAL A 126 -21.74 -15.22 -5.43
C VAL A 126 -20.79 -14.63 -6.46
N ASP A 127 -21.15 -14.63 -7.75
CA ASP A 127 -20.34 -14.06 -8.81
C ASP A 127 -20.19 -12.53 -8.64
N TYR A 128 -21.29 -11.88 -8.24
CA TYR A 128 -21.28 -10.44 -7.94
C TYR A 128 -20.36 -10.11 -6.76
N ALA A 129 -20.41 -10.88 -5.67
CA ALA A 129 -19.54 -10.72 -4.52
C ALA A 129 -18.07 -10.97 -4.88
N LEU A 130 -17.79 -11.95 -5.74
CA LEU A 130 -16.43 -12.21 -6.26
C LEU A 130 -15.90 -11.01 -7.04
N GLY A 131 -16.74 -10.41 -7.87
CA GLY A 131 -16.39 -9.18 -8.60
C GLY A 131 -16.11 -8.01 -7.67
N ILE A 132 -16.91 -7.82 -6.63
CA ILE A 132 -16.70 -6.78 -5.61
C ILE A 132 -15.40 -7.02 -4.84
N GLU A 133 -15.15 -8.22 -4.33
CA GLU A 133 -13.90 -8.55 -3.62
C GLU A 133 -12.68 -8.35 -4.49
N THR A 134 -12.76 -8.71 -5.77
CA THR A 134 -11.71 -8.42 -6.77
C THR A 134 -11.46 -6.93 -6.91
N GLY A 135 -12.53 -6.13 -6.98
CA GLY A 135 -12.45 -4.67 -7.04
C GLY A 135 -11.83 -4.07 -5.77
N LEU A 136 -12.25 -4.53 -4.60
CA LEU A 136 -11.71 -4.09 -3.31
C LEU A 136 -10.23 -4.48 -3.15
N ASP A 137 -9.83 -5.66 -3.61
CA ASP A 137 -8.43 -6.09 -3.58
C ASP A 137 -7.59 -5.31 -4.59
N SER A 138 -8.13 -5.00 -5.77
CA SER A 138 -7.49 -4.12 -6.75
C SER A 138 -7.17 -2.73 -6.19
N ASN A 139 -8.05 -2.15 -5.36
CA ASN A 139 -7.80 -0.89 -4.68
C ASN A 139 -6.61 -0.98 -3.69
N GLY A 140 -6.36 -2.15 -3.13
CA GLY A 140 -5.20 -2.43 -2.28
C GLY A 140 -3.85 -2.38 -3.01
N ARG A 141 -3.84 -2.38 -4.36
CA ARG A 141 -2.59 -2.27 -5.16
C ARG A 141 -1.76 -1.04 -4.83
N LYS A 142 -2.38 0.10 -4.52
CA LYS A 142 -1.65 1.31 -4.14
C LYS A 142 -0.79 1.10 -2.89
N ASN A 143 -1.31 0.36 -1.93
CA ASN A 143 -0.57 0.04 -0.69
C ASN A 143 0.53 -1.00 -0.96
N ARG A 144 0.24 -2.04 -1.77
CA ARG A 144 1.26 -3.01 -2.21
C ARG A 144 2.37 -2.33 -3.03
N GLY A 145 2.00 -1.40 -3.94
CA GLY A 145 2.95 -0.64 -4.73
C GLY A 145 3.86 0.27 -3.90
N GLY A 146 3.38 0.80 -2.76
CA GLY A 146 4.13 1.66 -1.87
C GLY A 146 5.35 0.99 -1.23
N HIS A 147 5.29 -0.31 -0.97
CA HIS A 147 6.36 -1.07 -0.32
C HIS A 147 7.22 -1.92 -1.26
N GLN A 148 6.86 -2.00 -2.55
CA GLN A 148 7.58 -2.88 -3.49
C GLN A 148 9.07 -2.56 -3.62
N MET A 149 9.44 -1.28 -3.62
CA MET A 149 10.84 -0.89 -3.69
C MET A 149 11.58 -1.22 -2.39
N GLU A 150 10.95 -0.98 -1.24
CA GLU A 150 11.49 -1.38 0.06
C GLU A 150 11.72 -2.90 0.13
N ASP A 151 10.71 -3.70 -0.25
CA ASP A 151 10.81 -5.17 -0.24
C ASP A 151 11.91 -5.67 -1.19
N LEU A 152 12.08 -5.01 -2.33
CA LEU A 152 13.15 -5.33 -3.28
C LEU A 152 14.52 -5.01 -2.70
N VAL A 153 14.70 -3.82 -2.13
CA VAL A 153 15.96 -3.39 -1.49
C VAL A 153 16.28 -4.31 -0.31
N GLU A 154 15.29 -4.68 0.51
CA GLU A 154 15.49 -5.62 1.63
C GLU A 154 16.05 -6.97 1.16
N LYS A 155 15.54 -7.50 0.04
CA LYS A 155 16.08 -8.75 -0.56
C LYS A 155 17.57 -8.64 -0.90
N TYR A 156 17.99 -7.51 -1.46
CA TYR A 156 19.41 -7.28 -1.76
C TYR A 156 20.26 -7.05 -0.51
N ILE A 157 19.73 -6.38 0.52
CA ILE A 157 20.39 -6.23 1.83
C ILE A 157 20.64 -7.60 2.46
N VAL A 158 19.65 -8.47 2.48
CA VAL A 158 19.76 -9.84 3.01
C VAL A 158 20.72 -10.69 2.16
N ALA A 159 20.65 -10.58 0.83
CA ALA A 159 21.56 -11.28 -0.07
C ALA A 159 23.03 -10.84 0.09
N ALA A 160 23.27 -9.60 0.50
CA ALA A 160 24.59 -9.10 0.85
C ALA A 160 25.10 -9.60 2.23
N GLY A 161 24.31 -10.39 2.95
CA GLY A 161 24.69 -11.04 4.21
C GLY A 161 24.28 -10.29 5.47
N PHE A 162 23.51 -9.19 5.36
CA PHE A 162 22.99 -8.49 6.53
C PHE A 162 21.82 -9.22 7.16
N LYS A 163 21.70 -9.11 8.50
CA LYS A 163 20.66 -9.74 9.30
C LYS A 163 19.80 -8.71 10.00
N LYS A 164 18.50 -8.89 9.92
CA LYS A 164 17.51 -8.01 10.52
C LYS A 164 17.66 -7.94 12.03
N ASN A 165 17.61 -6.72 12.57
CA ASN A 165 17.77 -6.39 13.99
C ASN A 165 19.16 -6.74 14.58
N GLU A 166 20.12 -7.20 13.75
CA GLU A 166 21.51 -7.37 14.14
C GLU A 166 22.37 -6.24 13.56
N ASN A 167 22.41 -6.13 12.24
CA ASN A 167 23.22 -5.16 11.52
C ASN A 167 22.47 -4.40 10.41
N TYR A 168 21.18 -4.74 10.15
CA TYR A 168 20.26 -3.81 9.50
C TYR A 168 18.93 -3.74 10.24
N PHE A 169 18.27 -2.56 10.14
CA PHE A 169 17.03 -2.21 10.82
C PHE A 169 16.09 -1.54 9.82
N LYS A 170 14.77 -1.76 9.96
CA LYS A 170 13.72 -1.11 9.17
C LYS A 170 13.11 0.04 9.93
N GLU A 171 12.71 1.09 9.20
CA GLU A 171 11.87 2.16 9.70
C GLU A 171 12.42 2.85 10.97
N MET A 172 13.73 3.07 11.06
CA MET A 172 14.34 3.71 12.21
C MET A 172 14.20 5.23 12.18
N TYR A 173 13.76 5.78 13.29
CA TYR A 173 13.78 7.23 13.49
C TYR A 173 15.21 7.73 13.75
N LEU A 174 15.48 8.95 13.32
CA LEU A 174 16.76 9.64 13.51
C LEU A 174 17.18 9.60 14.99
N LYS A 175 16.25 9.89 15.91
CA LYS A 175 16.50 9.86 17.35
C LYS A 175 16.89 8.48 17.90
N ASP A 176 16.34 7.41 17.30
CA ASP A 176 16.69 6.05 17.70
C ASP A 176 18.11 5.71 17.24
N ILE A 177 18.52 6.22 16.06
CA ILE A 177 19.88 6.08 15.54
C ILE A 177 20.88 6.77 16.47
N GLU A 178 20.61 8.04 16.83
CA GLU A 178 21.44 8.83 17.76
C GLU A 178 21.62 8.08 19.10
N THR A 179 20.51 7.62 19.68
CA THR A 179 20.53 6.95 20.99
C THR A 179 21.26 5.61 20.92
N LYS A 180 21.00 4.81 19.86
CA LYS A 180 21.53 3.44 19.74
C LYS A 180 23.03 3.40 19.54
N TRP A 181 23.59 4.35 18.78
CA TRP A 181 25.02 4.35 18.41
C TRP A 181 25.80 5.55 18.92
N ASN A 182 25.18 6.35 19.79
CA ASN A 182 25.80 7.53 20.40
C ASN A 182 26.48 8.45 19.36
N ILE A 183 25.72 8.80 18.30
CA ILE A 183 26.16 9.67 17.21
C ILE A 183 25.31 10.94 17.21
N ASP A 184 25.93 12.09 16.97
CA ASP A 184 25.24 13.37 16.82
C ASP A 184 24.76 13.54 15.36
N LEU A 185 23.46 13.56 15.14
CA LEU A 185 22.83 13.77 13.84
C LEU A 185 22.10 15.12 13.76
N SER A 186 22.40 16.05 14.65
CA SER A 186 21.75 17.37 14.70
C SER A 186 21.98 18.22 13.45
N ALA A 187 23.03 17.92 12.65
CA ALA A 187 23.29 18.54 11.36
C ALA A 187 22.26 18.16 10.28
N LEU A 188 21.52 17.03 10.46
CA LEU A 188 20.47 16.62 9.53
C LEU A 188 19.22 17.45 9.76
N SER A 189 18.86 18.29 8.80
CA SER A 189 17.67 19.12 8.89
C SER A 189 16.39 18.30 8.70
N ASN A 190 15.45 18.49 9.61
CA ASN A 190 14.11 17.92 9.49
C ASN A 190 13.19 18.76 8.59
N GLN A 191 13.68 19.86 8.01
CA GLN A 191 12.86 20.82 7.25
C GLN A 191 11.54 21.21 7.96
N GLY A 192 11.55 21.25 9.31
CA GLY A 192 10.36 21.54 10.13
C GLY A 192 9.28 20.43 10.14
N LYS A 193 9.57 19.26 9.59
CA LYS A 193 8.65 18.11 9.59
C LYS A 193 8.80 17.28 10.87
N ALA A 194 7.77 16.46 11.15
CA ALA A 194 7.81 15.44 12.20
C ALA A 194 9.06 14.55 12.08
N ALA A 195 9.43 13.86 13.16
CA ALA A 195 10.66 13.08 13.26
C ALA A 195 11.02 12.33 11.97
N LYS A 196 12.23 12.59 11.44
CA LYS A 196 12.75 11.90 10.25
C LYS A 196 12.90 10.42 10.54
N ARG A 197 12.35 9.57 9.68
CA ARG A 197 12.46 8.11 9.71
C ARG A 197 13.05 7.64 8.40
N PHE A 198 14.00 6.72 8.45
CA PHE A 198 14.62 6.10 7.29
C PHE A 198 14.01 4.72 7.03
N ASP A 199 13.87 4.34 5.77
CA ASP A 199 13.32 3.02 5.39
C ASP A 199 14.20 1.89 5.91
N PHE A 200 15.52 2.03 5.78
CA PHE A 200 16.50 1.09 6.36
C PHE A 200 17.68 1.83 6.97
N VAL A 201 18.30 1.19 7.94
CA VAL A 201 19.59 1.58 8.49
C VAL A 201 20.50 0.36 8.53
N ILE A 202 21.69 0.43 7.91
CA ILE A 202 22.72 -0.61 8.00
C ILE A 202 23.84 -0.08 8.89
N LYS A 203 24.27 -0.88 9.87
CA LYS A 203 25.42 -0.58 10.74
C LYS A 203 26.54 -1.57 10.45
N THR A 204 27.68 -1.04 10.03
CA THR A 204 28.95 -1.75 9.94
C THR A 204 29.87 -1.31 11.08
N ASP A 205 31.04 -1.92 11.20
CA ASP A 205 32.00 -1.53 12.23
C ASP A 205 32.38 -0.03 12.17
N LYS A 206 32.41 0.54 10.96
CA LYS A 206 32.91 1.91 10.72
C LYS A 206 31.80 2.91 10.43
N MET A 207 30.71 2.49 9.80
CA MET A 207 29.72 3.40 9.20
C MET A 207 28.30 3.03 9.56
N ILE A 208 27.45 4.05 9.61
CA ILE A 208 25.98 3.95 9.62
C ILE A 208 25.49 4.42 8.25
N TYR A 209 24.80 3.56 7.53
CA TYR A 209 24.18 3.88 6.25
C TYR A 209 22.67 4.06 6.47
N ALA A 210 22.18 5.28 6.37
CA ALA A 210 20.76 5.58 6.41
C ALA A 210 20.18 5.58 4.99
N ILE A 211 19.20 4.73 4.73
CA ILE A 211 18.74 4.39 3.39
C ILE A 211 17.30 4.84 3.21
N GLU A 212 17.03 5.52 2.11
CA GLU A 212 15.71 5.82 1.59
C GLU A 212 15.51 5.13 0.24
N THR A 213 14.27 4.71 -0.03
CA THR A 213 13.92 3.98 -1.23
C THR A 213 12.71 4.58 -1.91
N ASN A 214 12.70 4.63 -3.23
CA ASN A 214 11.49 4.94 -3.99
C ASN A 214 11.54 4.44 -5.42
N PHE A 215 10.35 4.15 -5.93
CA PHE A 215 10.13 3.80 -7.33
C PHE A 215 9.06 4.71 -7.93
N TYR A 216 9.38 5.38 -9.04
CA TYR A 216 8.44 6.24 -9.72
C TYR A 216 8.16 5.74 -11.14
N GLY A 217 7.09 4.95 -11.30
CA GLY A 217 6.64 4.47 -12.61
C GLY A 217 6.01 5.57 -13.49
N GLY A 218 5.55 6.67 -12.88
CA GLY A 218 4.95 7.82 -13.56
C GLY A 218 5.52 9.15 -13.07
N GLY A 219 5.35 10.20 -13.88
CA GLY A 219 5.79 11.56 -13.53
C GLY A 219 4.90 12.25 -12.50
N GLY A 220 5.39 13.38 -11.94
CA GLY A 220 4.65 14.24 -11.01
C GLY A 220 5.56 15.20 -10.28
N SER A 221 4.98 16.20 -9.59
CA SER A 221 5.73 17.22 -8.84
C SER A 221 6.56 16.65 -7.69
N LYS A 222 6.07 15.56 -7.07
CA LYS A 222 6.73 14.89 -5.95
C LYS A 222 8.16 14.44 -6.26
N LEU A 223 8.45 14.06 -7.53
CA LEU A 223 9.79 13.65 -7.93
C LEU A 223 10.82 14.78 -7.74
N ASN A 224 10.44 16.01 -8.14
CA ASN A 224 11.30 17.17 -8.01
C ASN A 224 11.55 17.52 -6.54
N GLU A 225 10.53 17.41 -5.69
CA GLU A 225 10.65 17.65 -4.26
C GLU A 225 11.57 16.61 -3.61
N THR A 226 11.39 15.33 -3.96
CA THR A 226 12.21 14.22 -3.45
C THR A 226 13.68 14.40 -3.83
N ALA A 227 13.98 14.68 -5.11
CA ALA A 227 15.35 14.86 -5.57
C ALA A 227 16.06 16.01 -4.82
N ARG A 228 15.38 17.16 -4.66
CA ARG A 228 15.94 18.31 -3.93
C ARG A 228 16.14 18.00 -2.45
N SER A 229 15.16 17.37 -1.81
CA SER A 229 15.22 17.01 -0.39
C SER A 229 16.37 16.05 -0.11
N TYR A 230 16.56 15.03 -0.97
CA TYR A 230 17.62 14.04 -0.76
C TYR A 230 19.00 14.55 -1.15
N LYS A 231 19.10 15.49 -2.12
CA LYS A 231 20.32 16.22 -2.39
C LYS A 231 20.81 16.97 -1.13
N MET A 232 19.91 17.70 -0.46
CA MET A 232 20.23 18.43 0.77
C MET A 232 20.62 17.47 1.89
N LEU A 233 19.83 16.41 2.09
CA LEU A 233 20.09 15.42 3.12
C LEU A 233 21.45 14.72 2.94
N SER A 234 21.85 14.41 1.70
CA SER A 234 23.17 13.86 1.40
C SER A 234 24.28 14.82 1.78
N GLN A 235 24.16 16.11 1.41
CA GLN A 235 25.15 17.13 1.74
C GLN A 235 25.28 17.36 3.24
N GLU A 236 24.17 17.31 3.99
CA GLU A 236 24.17 17.39 5.45
C GLU A 236 24.84 16.14 6.06
N ALA A 237 24.52 14.95 5.55
CA ALA A 237 25.09 13.68 6.00
C ALA A 237 26.60 13.60 5.79
N ASP A 238 27.11 14.18 4.69
CA ASP A 238 28.55 14.21 4.37
C ASP A 238 29.38 15.02 5.40
N THR A 239 28.75 15.83 6.25
CA THR A 239 29.38 16.56 7.34
C THR A 239 29.54 15.75 8.62
N ILE A 240 28.97 14.54 8.68
CA ILE A 240 28.90 13.72 9.89
C ILE A 240 29.83 12.51 9.76
N ASP A 241 30.85 12.46 10.61
CA ASP A 241 31.78 11.34 10.63
C ASP A 241 31.06 10.03 11.02
N GLY A 242 31.29 8.96 10.25
CA GLY A 242 30.71 7.64 10.53
C GLY A 242 29.24 7.48 10.10
N PHE A 243 28.70 8.46 9.38
CA PHE A 243 27.33 8.42 8.85
C PHE A 243 27.29 8.71 7.35
N THR A 244 26.41 8.03 6.62
CA THR A 244 26.21 8.22 5.17
C THR A 244 24.75 8.04 4.82
N PHE A 245 24.22 8.96 4.03
CA PHE A 245 22.91 8.83 3.45
C PHE A 245 23.01 8.09 2.11
N VAL A 246 22.14 7.08 1.89
CA VAL A 246 22.09 6.28 0.67
C VAL A 246 20.68 6.35 0.08
N TRP A 247 20.60 6.55 -1.21
CA TRP A 247 19.32 6.61 -1.90
C TRP A 247 19.22 5.55 -3.00
N PHE A 248 18.29 4.59 -2.85
CA PHE A 248 17.92 3.67 -3.91
C PHE A 248 16.68 4.19 -4.63
N THR A 249 16.81 4.50 -5.91
CA THR A 249 15.71 5.02 -6.72
C THR A 249 15.71 4.43 -8.13
N ASP A 250 14.51 4.25 -8.68
CA ASP A 250 14.32 3.75 -10.04
C ASP A 250 12.95 4.19 -10.58
N GLY A 251 12.66 3.85 -11.83
CA GLY A 251 11.38 4.07 -12.48
C GLY A 251 11.41 5.14 -13.58
N ILE A 252 10.79 4.82 -14.71
CA ILE A 252 10.79 5.68 -15.91
C ILE A 252 10.14 7.06 -15.68
N GLY A 253 9.37 7.23 -14.59
CA GLY A 253 8.80 8.52 -14.20
C GLY A 253 9.85 9.62 -14.02
N TRP A 254 11.08 9.25 -13.66
CA TRP A 254 12.21 10.18 -13.53
C TRP A 254 12.57 10.91 -14.82
N LYS A 255 12.15 10.41 -15.99
CA LYS A 255 12.33 11.14 -17.27
C LYS A 255 11.65 12.51 -17.23
N SER A 256 10.54 12.67 -16.51
CA SER A 256 9.82 13.93 -16.34
C SER A 256 10.50 14.92 -15.37
N ALA A 257 11.36 14.45 -14.49
CA ALA A 257 12.10 15.23 -13.51
C ALA A 257 13.63 15.12 -13.68
N ARG A 258 14.07 14.81 -14.92
CA ARG A 258 15.47 14.51 -15.28
C ARG A 258 16.48 15.58 -14.81
N GLY A 259 16.11 16.86 -14.88
CA GLY A 259 16.98 17.95 -14.46
C GLY A 259 17.36 17.88 -12.98
N ASN A 260 16.36 17.82 -12.10
CA ASN A 260 16.60 17.75 -10.65
C ASN A 260 17.28 16.42 -10.24
N LEU A 261 16.96 15.31 -10.91
CA LEU A 261 17.64 14.05 -10.65
C LEU A 261 19.12 14.10 -11.06
N ARG A 262 19.44 14.73 -12.21
CA ARG A 262 20.83 14.94 -12.66
C ARG A 262 21.62 15.76 -11.67
N GLU A 263 21.07 16.89 -11.22
CA GLU A 263 21.73 17.74 -10.22
C GLU A 263 22.03 16.98 -8.91
N THR A 264 21.14 16.07 -8.52
CA THR A 264 21.36 15.24 -7.33
C THR A 264 22.43 14.18 -7.60
N PHE A 265 22.38 13.51 -8.75
CA PHE A 265 23.35 12.50 -9.15
C PHE A 265 24.78 13.03 -9.24
N GLU A 266 24.95 14.28 -9.66
CA GLU A 266 26.27 14.94 -9.81
C GLU A 266 26.93 15.28 -8.48
N VAL A 267 26.16 15.38 -7.39
CA VAL A 267 26.67 15.74 -6.06
C VAL A 267 26.56 14.62 -5.03
N MET A 268 25.81 13.57 -5.32
CA MET A 268 25.56 12.44 -4.42
C MET A 268 26.14 11.14 -4.99
N ASP A 269 27.29 10.71 -4.46
CA ASP A 269 27.95 9.46 -4.89
C ASP A 269 27.15 8.20 -4.48
N THR A 270 26.28 8.31 -3.48
CA THR A 270 25.50 7.21 -2.87
C THR A 270 24.06 7.11 -3.36
N ILE A 271 23.79 7.59 -4.58
CA ILE A 271 22.52 7.36 -5.28
C ILE A 271 22.65 6.15 -6.21
N TYR A 272 21.73 5.19 -6.12
CA TYR A 272 21.78 3.91 -6.82
C TYR A 272 20.44 3.52 -7.42
N SER A 273 20.49 2.77 -8.52
CA SER A 273 19.36 2.16 -9.21
C SER A 273 19.23 0.67 -8.87
N ILE A 274 18.22 0.02 -9.42
CA ILE A 274 18.06 -1.42 -9.34
C ILE A 274 19.21 -2.12 -10.09
N ASP A 275 19.65 -1.61 -11.24
CA ASP A 275 20.82 -2.12 -11.97
C ASP A 275 22.09 -2.09 -11.10
N ASP A 276 22.29 -1.03 -10.30
CA ASP A 276 23.41 -0.95 -9.36
C ASP A 276 23.33 -2.03 -8.27
N MET A 277 22.12 -2.33 -7.76
CA MET A 277 21.92 -3.41 -6.77
C MET A 277 22.20 -4.78 -7.37
N GLU A 278 21.78 -5.04 -8.61
CA GLU A 278 22.11 -6.27 -9.35
C GLU A 278 23.63 -6.42 -9.57
N ASN A 279 24.34 -5.30 -9.70
CA ASN A 279 25.80 -5.23 -9.76
C ASN A 279 26.47 -5.19 -8.37
N ARG A 280 25.74 -5.63 -7.32
CA ARG A 280 26.24 -5.84 -5.96
C ARG A 280 26.81 -4.58 -5.28
N VAL A 281 26.16 -3.43 -5.49
CA VAL A 281 26.61 -2.18 -4.87
C VAL A 281 26.54 -2.24 -3.34
N ILE A 282 25.53 -2.92 -2.76
CA ILE A 282 25.37 -3.04 -1.29
C ILE A 282 26.57 -3.76 -0.66
N GLU A 283 27.08 -4.81 -1.30
CA GLU A 283 28.30 -5.50 -0.83
C GLU A 283 29.56 -4.62 -0.89
N LYS A 284 29.58 -3.62 -1.79
CA LYS A 284 30.70 -2.67 -1.93
C LYS A 284 30.65 -1.55 -0.89
N LEU A 285 29.45 -1.17 -0.42
CA LEU A 285 29.28 -0.16 0.63
C LEU A 285 29.92 -0.59 1.96
N THR A 286 30.15 -1.89 2.15
CA THR A 286 30.55 -2.48 3.42
C THR A 286 32.03 -2.91 3.48
N LYS A 287 32.76 -2.74 2.39
CA LYS A 287 34.19 -3.02 2.30
C LYS A 287 34.98 -1.75 2.53
#